data_91ff257090c1333eef78a2d2ccd5d4bb
#
_entry.id   91ff257090c1333eef78a2d2ccd5d4bb
#
_cell.length_a   1.000
_cell.length_b   1.000
_cell.length_c   1.000
_cell.angle_alpha   90.00
_cell.angle_beta   90.00
_cell.angle_gamma   90.00
#
_symmetry.space_group_name_H-M   'P 1'
#
loop_
_entity.id
_entity.type
_entity.pdbx_description
1 polymer ?
#
loop_
_entity_poly.entity_id
_entity_poly.type
_entity_poly.pdbx_seq_one_letter_code
_entity_poly.pdbx_strand_id
1 'polypeptide(L)'
;MSLITLGITVSYAYSVYAVAARYVTGEHVMDFFFEFATLLLIMLLGHWIEMKALGEAVDAQKALAELLPKDAHVVLEDDSIETRPVSELQVGDVIRVQAGENVPADGIIIRGESRVNEALLTGESKPIEKNVKDQVIGGSTNGSGVLYVEVTETGDKSFISQVQTLISQAQSQPSRAENVAHKVASWLFYIAVVVALIALVAWMIIADLPTAVIFTVTTLVIACPHALGLAIPLVVSRSTSLGASRGLLVKNREALELTTKADVMVLDKTGTLTTGEFKVLDVTVLSDKYSEEEITGLLAGIEAGSSHPIAQSIVNHAEAKGIKSVSFDSIEIVSGAGIEGEANGHHYQLISQKAYGKALRMDIPKGATLSILVENNEAIGAVALGDELKETSRNLIEVLKKYGIEPLMATGDNEEAAQGVAEVLGIQYQANQSPEDKYKLVESMKNQNKTVIMVGDGVNDAPSLALADVGIAIGAGTQVALDSADIILIELANKTTRKMKQNLVWGAGYNFIAIPIAAGLLAPIGITLGPAFGAVLMSLSTVIVAINAMLLKLDPK
;
A
#
# COMPACT_ATOMS: atom_id res chain seq x y z
N MET A 1 -11.02 6.83 30.04
CA MET A 1 -12.02 6.22 30.94
C MET A 1 -11.79 6.57 32.43
N SER A 2 -10.58 6.48 32.99
CA SER A 2 -10.32 6.72 34.42
C SER A 2 -10.82 8.07 34.97
N LEU A 3 -10.66 9.19 34.22
CA LEU A 3 -11.14 10.51 34.66
C LEU A 3 -12.67 10.58 34.74
N ILE A 4 -13.37 9.97 33.81
CA ILE A 4 -14.83 9.90 33.81
C ILE A 4 -15.31 9.05 34.98
N THR A 5 -14.70 7.88 35.19
CA THR A 5 -15.01 7.02 36.35
C THR A 5 -14.80 7.76 37.63
N LEU A 6 -13.71 8.52 37.77
CA LEU A 6 -13.45 9.34 38.95
C LEU A 6 -14.52 10.43 39.13
N GLY A 7 -14.87 11.19 38.07
CA GLY A 7 -15.90 12.21 38.06
C GLY A 7 -17.28 11.65 38.46
N ILE A 8 -17.66 10.52 37.86
CA ILE A 8 -18.90 9.79 38.17
C ILE A 8 -18.92 9.36 39.62
N THR A 9 -17.82 8.77 40.11
CA THR A 9 -17.71 8.30 41.49
C THR A 9 -17.85 9.46 42.50
N VAL A 10 -17.18 10.58 42.23
CA VAL A 10 -17.25 11.80 43.06
C VAL A 10 -18.68 12.35 43.07
N SER A 11 -19.32 12.51 41.92
CA SER A 11 -20.71 12.98 41.80
C SER A 11 -21.69 12.09 42.55
N TYR A 12 -21.56 10.76 42.38
CA TYR A 12 -22.42 9.79 43.04
C TYR A 12 -22.23 9.81 44.53
N ALA A 13 -20.98 9.73 45.02
CA ALA A 13 -20.67 9.75 46.46
C ALA A 13 -21.17 11.03 47.13
N TYR A 14 -20.97 12.17 46.47
CA TYR A 14 -21.49 13.44 46.98
C TYR A 14 -23.02 13.47 47.00
N SER A 15 -23.70 12.97 45.96
CA SER A 15 -25.17 12.94 45.92
C SER A 15 -25.77 12.04 47.02
N VAL A 16 -25.12 10.89 47.32
CA VAL A 16 -25.50 10.04 48.41
C VAL A 16 -25.32 10.78 49.76
N TYR A 17 -24.19 11.48 49.94
CA TYR A 17 -23.98 12.34 51.11
C TYR A 17 -25.06 13.42 51.21
N ALA A 18 -25.40 14.14 50.14
CA ALA A 18 -26.41 15.19 50.13
C ALA A 18 -27.81 14.67 50.57
N VAL A 19 -28.20 13.50 50.07
CA VAL A 19 -29.46 12.85 50.49
C VAL A 19 -29.41 12.44 51.95
N ALA A 20 -28.31 11.84 52.41
CA ALA A 20 -28.15 11.46 53.83
C ALA A 20 -28.15 12.69 54.74
N ALA A 21 -27.46 13.76 54.41
CA ALA A 21 -27.43 15.02 55.14
C ALA A 21 -28.85 15.61 55.29
N ARG A 22 -29.61 15.64 54.19
CA ARG A 22 -31.00 16.10 54.16
C ARG A 22 -31.89 15.30 55.15
N TYR A 23 -31.68 13.99 55.21
CA TYR A 23 -32.44 13.13 56.12
C TYR A 23 -32.10 13.36 57.60
N VAL A 24 -30.82 13.64 57.90
CA VAL A 24 -30.32 13.78 59.28
C VAL A 24 -30.49 15.20 59.80
N THR A 25 -30.19 16.23 59.00
CA THR A 25 -30.18 17.65 59.41
C THR A 25 -31.45 18.39 59.03
N GLY A 26 -32.25 17.87 58.08
CA GLY A 26 -33.41 18.59 57.52
C GLY A 26 -33.04 19.70 56.55
N GLU A 27 -31.75 19.98 56.34
CA GLU A 27 -31.29 21.01 55.40
C GLU A 27 -31.35 20.52 53.96
N HIS A 28 -31.73 21.40 53.05
CA HIS A 28 -31.82 21.10 51.62
C HIS A 28 -30.44 21.21 50.99
N VAL A 29 -29.68 20.11 51.00
CA VAL A 29 -28.40 20.02 50.28
C VAL A 29 -28.68 19.59 48.84
N MET A 30 -28.10 20.31 47.87
CA MET A 30 -28.26 20.04 46.46
C MET A 30 -27.56 18.73 46.09
N ASP A 31 -28.26 17.81 45.43
CA ASP A 31 -27.67 16.57 44.91
C ASP A 31 -27.38 16.70 43.40
N PHE A 32 -26.59 15.80 42.84
CA PHE A 32 -26.17 15.78 41.42
C PHE A 32 -26.57 14.49 40.70
N PHE A 33 -27.64 13.83 41.15
CA PHE A 33 -28.11 12.62 40.44
C PHE A 33 -28.57 12.90 39.03
N PHE A 34 -29.16 14.06 38.79
CA PHE A 34 -29.59 14.47 37.43
C PHE A 34 -28.40 14.70 36.53
N GLU A 35 -27.38 15.42 36.97
CA GLU A 35 -26.12 15.66 36.22
C GLU A 35 -25.37 14.34 35.96
N PHE A 36 -25.32 13.47 36.96
CA PHE A 36 -24.75 12.14 36.86
C PHE A 36 -25.48 11.29 35.80
N ALA A 37 -26.80 11.21 35.82
CA ALA A 37 -27.60 10.45 34.88
C ALA A 37 -27.47 11.02 33.45
N THR A 38 -27.49 12.34 33.32
CA THR A 38 -27.33 13.04 32.04
C THR A 38 -25.94 12.82 31.47
N LEU A 39 -24.89 12.90 32.28
CA LEU A 39 -23.51 12.60 31.93
C LEU A 39 -23.38 11.16 31.39
N LEU A 40 -23.97 10.19 32.08
CA LEU A 40 -23.92 8.78 31.72
C LEU A 40 -24.64 8.54 30.36
N LEU A 41 -25.82 9.13 30.19
CA LEU A 41 -26.60 9.05 28.94
C LEU A 41 -25.85 9.63 27.74
N ILE A 42 -25.28 10.83 27.88
CA ILE A 42 -24.51 11.51 26.82
C ILE A 42 -23.27 10.68 26.46
N MET A 43 -22.59 10.11 27.47
CA MET A 43 -21.45 9.24 27.27
C MET A 43 -21.79 7.97 26.50
N LEU A 44 -22.88 7.29 26.87
CA LEU A 44 -23.34 6.08 26.20
C LEU A 44 -23.75 6.37 24.76
N LEU A 45 -24.43 7.50 24.52
CA LEU A 45 -24.78 7.94 23.17
C LEU A 45 -23.52 8.24 22.35
N GLY A 46 -22.55 8.97 22.92
CA GLY A 46 -21.27 9.26 22.28
C GLY A 46 -20.51 7.98 21.92
N HIS A 47 -20.46 7.03 22.83
CA HIS A 47 -19.81 5.74 22.59
C HIS A 47 -20.54 4.89 21.55
N TRP A 48 -21.87 4.92 21.51
CA TRP A 48 -22.64 4.25 20.46
C TRP A 48 -22.36 4.82 19.06
N ILE A 49 -22.30 6.16 18.91
CA ILE A 49 -21.95 6.83 17.66
C ILE A 49 -20.52 6.45 17.24
N GLU A 50 -19.60 6.43 18.20
CA GLU A 50 -18.22 6.02 17.99
C GLU A 50 -18.13 4.58 17.47
N MET A 51 -18.78 3.62 18.14
CA MET A 51 -18.77 2.21 17.73
C MET A 51 -19.37 2.02 16.33
N LYS A 52 -20.39 2.81 16.00
CA LYS A 52 -20.96 2.79 14.65
C LYS A 52 -19.96 3.31 13.59
N ALA A 53 -19.29 4.42 13.86
CA ALA A 53 -18.27 4.98 12.97
C ALA A 53 -17.04 4.04 12.82
N LEU A 54 -16.65 3.35 13.91
CA LEU A 54 -15.61 2.31 13.86
C LEU A 54 -16.04 1.11 13.02
N GLY A 55 -17.29 0.67 13.15
CA GLY A 55 -17.84 -0.43 12.34
C GLY A 55 -17.73 -0.14 10.84
N GLU A 56 -18.13 1.05 10.41
CA GLU A 56 -18.03 1.48 9.01
C GLU A 56 -16.57 1.56 8.50
N ALA A 57 -15.61 1.84 9.37
CA ALA A 57 -14.19 1.85 9.00
C ALA A 57 -13.59 0.44 8.86
N VAL A 58 -14.15 -0.57 9.55
CA VAL A 58 -13.74 -1.98 9.51
C VAL A 58 -14.43 -2.76 8.37
N ASP A 59 -15.54 -2.25 7.84
CA ASP A 59 -16.32 -2.92 6.77
C ASP A 59 -15.51 -3.15 5.47
N ALA A 60 -14.42 -2.44 5.25
CA ALA A 60 -13.52 -2.72 4.12
C ALA A 60 -12.81 -4.08 4.21
N GLN A 61 -12.57 -4.62 5.41
CA GLN A 61 -12.07 -5.99 5.59
C GLN A 61 -13.15 -7.03 5.26
N LYS A 62 -14.40 -6.74 5.63
CA LYS A 62 -15.53 -7.60 5.27
C LYS A 62 -15.77 -7.58 3.77
N ALA A 63 -15.64 -6.42 3.12
CA ALA A 63 -15.79 -6.31 1.67
C ALA A 63 -14.82 -7.21 0.90
N LEU A 64 -13.57 -7.37 1.37
CA LEU A 64 -12.62 -8.33 0.79
C LEU A 64 -13.04 -9.80 1.01
N ALA A 65 -13.62 -10.12 2.18
CA ALA A 65 -14.13 -11.47 2.44
C ALA A 65 -15.39 -11.79 1.62
N GLU A 66 -16.20 -10.79 1.31
CA GLU A 66 -17.41 -10.92 0.50
C GLU A 66 -17.12 -11.10 -1.01
N LEU A 67 -15.88 -10.93 -1.45
CA LEU A 67 -15.47 -11.19 -2.84
C LEU A 67 -15.46 -12.69 -3.16
N LEU A 68 -15.18 -13.54 -2.18
CA LEU A 68 -15.26 -14.99 -2.39
C LEU A 68 -16.72 -15.44 -2.42
N PRO A 69 -17.16 -16.20 -3.44
CA PRO A 69 -18.47 -16.82 -3.44
C PRO A 69 -18.56 -17.84 -2.29
N LYS A 70 -19.78 -18.16 -1.86
CA LYS A 70 -19.99 -19.16 -0.81
C LYS A 70 -19.77 -20.58 -1.31
N ASP A 71 -20.12 -20.81 -2.57
CA ASP A 71 -20.10 -22.12 -3.21
C ASP A 71 -19.23 -22.10 -4.46
N ALA A 72 -18.67 -23.23 -4.82
CA ALA A 72 -17.87 -23.46 -6.01
C ALA A 72 -18.45 -24.62 -6.83
N HIS A 73 -18.32 -24.56 -8.14
CA HIS A 73 -18.73 -25.62 -9.06
C HIS A 73 -17.53 -26.52 -9.37
N VAL A 74 -17.39 -27.61 -8.63
CA VAL A 74 -16.30 -28.58 -8.78
C VAL A 74 -16.65 -29.54 -9.92
N VAL A 75 -15.70 -29.76 -10.83
CA VAL A 75 -15.80 -30.72 -11.92
C VAL A 75 -15.20 -32.05 -11.45
N LEU A 76 -16.01 -33.10 -11.48
CA LEU A 76 -15.59 -34.44 -11.09
C LEU A 76 -14.91 -35.18 -12.26
N GLU A 77 -14.30 -36.34 -12.00
CA GLU A 77 -13.61 -37.18 -13.03
C GLU A 77 -14.53 -37.64 -14.17
N ASP A 78 -15.84 -37.66 -13.94
CA ASP A 78 -16.85 -38.02 -14.93
C ASP A 78 -17.43 -36.83 -15.71
N ASP A 79 -16.76 -35.65 -15.64
CA ASP A 79 -17.21 -34.36 -16.18
C ASP A 79 -18.53 -33.84 -15.56
N SER A 80 -19.08 -34.49 -14.55
CA SER A 80 -20.23 -33.97 -13.81
C SER A 80 -19.80 -32.80 -12.89
N ILE A 81 -20.77 -31.92 -12.55
CA ILE A 81 -20.51 -30.73 -11.76
C ILE A 81 -21.22 -30.88 -10.43
N GLU A 82 -20.44 -30.80 -9.37
CA GLU A 82 -20.92 -30.76 -8.00
C GLU A 82 -20.77 -29.35 -7.41
N THR A 83 -21.80 -28.85 -6.74
CA THR A 83 -21.70 -27.59 -6.00
C THR A 83 -21.23 -27.89 -4.58
N ARG A 84 -20.05 -27.35 -4.19
CA ARG A 84 -19.46 -27.48 -2.86
C ARG A 84 -19.22 -26.11 -2.23
N PRO A 85 -19.29 -26.00 -0.89
CA PRO A 85 -18.82 -24.84 -0.18
C PRO A 85 -17.34 -24.56 -0.50
N VAL A 86 -16.97 -23.30 -0.71
CA VAL A 86 -15.56 -22.92 -0.98
C VAL A 86 -14.61 -23.37 0.14
N SER A 87 -15.11 -23.43 1.38
CA SER A 87 -14.34 -23.93 2.54
C SER A 87 -13.94 -25.40 2.46
N GLU A 88 -14.55 -26.18 1.58
CA GLU A 88 -14.28 -27.62 1.40
C GLU A 88 -13.41 -27.92 0.16
N LEU A 89 -13.02 -26.87 -0.60
CA LEU A 89 -12.13 -27.02 -1.74
C LEU A 89 -10.75 -27.49 -1.30
N GLN A 90 -10.16 -28.36 -2.11
CA GLN A 90 -8.81 -28.88 -1.92
C GLN A 90 -7.90 -28.48 -3.09
N VAL A 91 -6.61 -28.44 -2.82
CA VAL A 91 -5.60 -28.23 -3.87
C VAL A 91 -5.67 -29.42 -4.85
N GLY A 92 -5.75 -29.11 -6.14
CA GLY A 92 -5.93 -30.07 -7.23
C GLY A 92 -7.38 -30.26 -7.68
N ASP A 93 -8.38 -29.72 -6.95
CA ASP A 93 -9.76 -29.69 -7.44
C ASP A 93 -9.84 -28.84 -8.71
N VAL A 94 -10.65 -29.28 -9.68
CA VAL A 94 -10.94 -28.48 -10.87
C VAL A 94 -12.29 -27.80 -10.68
N ILE A 95 -12.30 -26.46 -10.75
CA ILE A 95 -13.50 -25.67 -10.61
C ILE A 95 -13.89 -25.03 -11.96
N ARG A 96 -15.18 -24.98 -12.23
CA ARG A 96 -15.76 -24.28 -13.38
C ARG A 96 -16.25 -22.91 -12.93
N VAL A 97 -15.78 -21.85 -13.57
CA VAL A 97 -16.20 -20.47 -13.32
C VAL A 97 -16.91 -19.93 -14.55
N GLN A 98 -18.17 -19.59 -14.41
CA GLN A 98 -19.00 -19.08 -15.50
C GLN A 98 -18.77 -17.57 -15.71
N ALA A 99 -19.24 -17.07 -16.85
CA ALA A 99 -19.20 -15.63 -17.14
C ALA A 99 -19.98 -14.83 -16.07
N GLY A 100 -19.36 -13.79 -15.54
CA GLY A 100 -19.91 -12.94 -14.48
C GLY A 100 -19.79 -13.49 -13.05
N GLU A 101 -19.27 -14.71 -12.86
CA GLU A 101 -19.03 -15.28 -11.53
C GLU A 101 -17.68 -14.84 -10.96
N ASN A 102 -17.60 -14.81 -9.63
CA ASN A 102 -16.32 -14.64 -8.96
C ASN A 102 -15.58 -15.96 -8.87
N VAL A 103 -14.27 -15.91 -9.06
CA VAL A 103 -13.37 -17.07 -8.94
C VAL A 103 -13.35 -17.54 -7.48
N PRO A 104 -13.66 -18.81 -7.18
CA PRO A 104 -13.80 -19.28 -5.79
C PRO A 104 -12.48 -19.44 -5.04
N ALA A 105 -11.37 -19.77 -5.72
CA ALA A 105 -10.07 -20.00 -5.13
C ALA A 105 -8.95 -19.64 -6.11
N ASP A 106 -7.74 -19.49 -5.59
CA ASP A 106 -6.55 -19.25 -6.40
C ASP A 106 -6.20 -20.51 -7.21
N GLY A 107 -5.83 -20.32 -8.47
CA GLY A 107 -5.55 -21.46 -9.32
C GLY A 107 -4.97 -21.11 -10.69
N ILE A 108 -4.78 -22.15 -11.51
CA ILE A 108 -4.26 -22.06 -12.87
C ILE A 108 -5.34 -22.48 -13.86
N ILE A 109 -5.52 -21.71 -14.92
CA ILE A 109 -6.48 -22.02 -15.98
C ILE A 109 -5.98 -23.24 -16.76
N ILE A 110 -6.75 -24.31 -16.77
CA ILE A 110 -6.46 -25.54 -17.54
C ILE A 110 -7.26 -25.61 -18.84
N ARG A 111 -8.39 -24.89 -18.94
CA ARG A 111 -9.24 -24.82 -20.13
C ARG A 111 -10.06 -23.56 -20.14
N GLY A 112 -10.19 -22.95 -21.32
CA GLY A 112 -10.97 -21.72 -21.56
C GLY A 112 -10.08 -20.48 -21.66
N GLU A 113 -10.69 -19.40 -22.12
CA GLU A 113 -10.10 -18.07 -22.21
C GLU A 113 -11.17 -17.05 -21.81
N SER A 114 -10.78 -16.00 -21.12
CA SER A 114 -11.69 -14.95 -20.68
C SER A 114 -10.95 -13.67 -20.29
N ARG A 115 -11.70 -12.58 -20.19
CA ARG A 115 -11.22 -11.35 -19.55
C ARG A 115 -11.63 -11.37 -18.09
N VAL A 116 -10.67 -11.41 -17.20
CA VAL A 116 -10.89 -11.47 -15.74
C VAL A 116 -10.70 -10.07 -15.14
N ASN A 117 -11.67 -9.64 -14.36
CA ASN A 117 -11.59 -8.37 -13.64
C ASN A 117 -11.02 -8.61 -12.24
N GLU A 118 -9.80 -8.18 -12.02
CA GLU A 118 -9.09 -8.26 -10.74
C GLU A 118 -9.08 -6.92 -9.98
N ALA A 119 -9.88 -5.92 -10.42
CA ALA A 119 -9.84 -4.54 -9.95
C ALA A 119 -9.95 -4.36 -8.44
N LEU A 120 -10.76 -5.17 -7.77
CA LEU A 120 -10.96 -5.10 -6.32
C LEU A 120 -9.79 -5.69 -5.52
N LEU A 121 -8.95 -6.50 -6.16
CA LEU A 121 -7.79 -7.15 -5.55
C LEU A 121 -6.48 -6.43 -5.92
N THR A 122 -6.39 -5.99 -7.17
CA THR A 122 -5.17 -5.42 -7.76
C THR A 122 -5.25 -3.90 -7.95
N GLY A 123 -6.46 -3.33 -7.90
CA GLY A 123 -6.71 -1.91 -8.16
C GLY A 123 -6.79 -1.54 -9.64
N GLU A 124 -6.73 -2.51 -10.55
CA GLU A 124 -6.82 -2.28 -12.00
C GLU A 124 -8.25 -2.15 -12.48
N SER A 125 -8.54 -1.08 -13.23
CA SER A 125 -9.89 -0.84 -13.74
C SER A 125 -10.22 -1.64 -15.00
N LYS A 126 -9.21 -2.18 -15.70
CA LYS A 126 -9.42 -2.91 -16.97
C LYS A 126 -9.32 -4.41 -16.76
N PRO A 127 -10.29 -5.20 -17.26
CA PRO A 127 -10.20 -6.65 -17.27
C PRO A 127 -8.98 -7.13 -18.07
N ILE A 128 -8.26 -8.10 -17.50
CA ILE A 128 -7.04 -8.69 -18.07
C ILE A 128 -7.43 -9.94 -18.86
N GLU A 129 -6.87 -10.11 -20.03
CA GLU A 129 -7.04 -11.32 -20.84
C GLU A 129 -6.25 -12.47 -20.23
N LYS A 130 -6.91 -13.57 -19.92
CA LYS A 130 -6.35 -14.78 -19.29
C LYS A 130 -6.56 -15.99 -20.19
N ASN A 131 -5.50 -16.73 -20.42
CA ASN A 131 -5.44 -17.91 -21.26
C ASN A 131 -5.07 -19.16 -20.45
N VAL A 132 -5.03 -20.31 -21.09
CA VAL A 132 -4.58 -21.57 -20.50
C VAL A 132 -3.14 -21.44 -19.99
N LYS A 133 -2.88 -21.87 -18.76
CA LYS A 133 -1.68 -21.76 -17.93
C LYS A 133 -1.51 -20.44 -17.20
N ASP A 134 -2.39 -19.43 -17.40
CA ASP A 134 -2.36 -18.22 -16.60
C ASP A 134 -2.93 -18.47 -15.21
N GLN A 135 -2.40 -17.75 -14.23
CA GLN A 135 -2.92 -17.75 -12.86
C GLN A 135 -4.16 -16.87 -12.75
N VAL A 136 -5.11 -17.29 -11.93
CA VAL A 136 -6.26 -16.49 -11.49
C VAL A 136 -6.31 -16.44 -9.98
N ILE A 137 -6.78 -15.32 -9.45
CA ILE A 137 -6.84 -15.03 -8.02
C ILE A 137 -8.29 -15.21 -7.56
N GLY A 138 -8.49 -15.91 -6.46
CA GLY A 138 -9.80 -16.04 -5.81
C GLY A 138 -10.39 -14.67 -5.45
N GLY A 139 -11.68 -14.47 -5.75
CA GLY A 139 -12.38 -13.19 -5.60
C GLY A 139 -12.34 -12.26 -6.82
N SER A 140 -11.54 -12.58 -7.86
CA SER A 140 -11.62 -11.88 -9.15
C SER A 140 -12.92 -12.25 -9.88
N THR A 141 -13.42 -11.34 -10.72
CA THR A 141 -14.67 -11.58 -11.47
C THR A 141 -14.35 -12.04 -12.89
N ASN A 142 -14.84 -13.22 -13.25
CA ASN A 142 -14.74 -13.74 -14.61
C ASN A 142 -15.63 -12.94 -15.57
N GLY A 143 -15.12 -12.55 -16.73
CA GLY A 143 -15.83 -11.75 -17.72
C GLY A 143 -16.77 -12.55 -18.61
N SER A 144 -16.37 -12.83 -19.85
CA SER A 144 -17.25 -13.34 -20.90
C SER A 144 -17.11 -14.83 -21.23
N GLY A 145 -16.02 -15.46 -20.83
CA GLY A 145 -15.72 -16.88 -21.10
C GLY A 145 -16.11 -17.80 -19.94
N VAL A 146 -16.01 -19.11 -20.18
CA VAL A 146 -16.07 -20.12 -19.13
C VAL A 146 -14.66 -20.62 -18.87
N LEU A 147 -14.23 -20.52 -17.63
CA LEU A 147 -12.91 -20.96 -17.21
C LEU A 147 -13.01 -22.27 -16.42
N TYR A 148 -12.05 -23.16 -16.65
CA TYR A 148 -11.79 -24.31 -15.82
C TYR A 148 -10.45 -24.10 -15.14
N VAL A 149 -10.47 -24.02 -13.83
CA VAL A 149 -9.33 -23.64 -13.01
C VAL A 149 -8.97 -24.78 -12.08
N GLU A 150 -7.73 -25.23 -12.14
CA GLU A 150 -7.15 -26.15 -11.15
C GLU A 150 -6.73 -25.36 -9.93
N VAL A 151 -7.28 -25.69 -8.78
CA VAL A 151 -7.04 -25.00 -7.51
C VAL A 151 -5.60 -25.25 -7.05
N THR A 152 -4.84 -24.19 -6.84
CA THR A 152 -3.45 -24.25 -6.37
C THR A 152 -3.31 -23.92 -4.90
N GLU A 153 -4.16 -23.06 -4.36
CA GLU A 153 -4.11 -22.62 -2.96
C GLU A 153 -5.51 -22.45 -2.37
N THR A 154 -5.67 -22.83 -1.10
CA THR A 154 -6.95 -22.75 -0.36
C THR A 154 -6.74 -22.33 1.09
N GLY A 155 -7.81 -21.91 1.76
CA GLY A 155 -7.80 -21.57 3.20
C GLY A 155 -6.83 -20.44 3.53
N ASP A 156 -6.00 -20.63 4.55
CA ASP A 156 -5.06 -19.60 5.05
C ASP A 156 -3.96 -19.24 4.04
N LYS A 157 -3.72 -20.09 3.04
CA LYS A 157 -2.73 -19.86 1.99
C LYS A 157 -3.28 -19.05 0.81
N SER A 158 -4.59 -18.93 0.68
CA SER A 158 -5.19 -18.13 -0.39
C SER A 158 -4.75 -16.67 -0.31
N PHE A 159 -4.63 -16.02 -1.46
CA PHE A 159 -4.23 -14.61 -1.58
C PHE A 159 -5.08 -13.70 -0.68
N ILE A 160 -6.41 -13.85 -0.70
CA ILE A 160 -7.32 -13.06 0.14
C ILE A 160 -7.04 -13.27 1.63
N SER A 161 -6.83 -14.51 2.08
CA SER A 161 -6.52 -14.80 3.49
C SER A 161 -5.17 -14.21 3.91
N GLN A 162 -4.17 -14.26 3.03
CA GLN A 162 -2.87 -13.63 3.28
C GLN A 162 -3.02 -12.10 3.38
N VAL A 163 -3.78 -11.47 2.48
CA VAL A 163 -4.08 -10.03 2.53
C VAL A 163 -4.78 -9.65 3.83
N GLN A 164 -5.80 -10.39 4.23
CA GLN A 164 -6.52 -10.17 5.50
C GLN A 164 -5.59 -10.31 6.71
N THR A 165 -4.72 -11.31 6.70
CA THR A 165 -3.74 -11.53 7.77
C THR A 165 -2.75 -10.38 7.87
N LEU A 166 -2.23 -9.89 6.73
CA LEU A 166 -1.32 -8.74 6.68
C LEU A 166 -2.00 -7.46 7.18
N ILE A 167 -3.25 -7.21 6.79
CA ILE A 167 -4.03 -6.08 7.27
C ILE A 167 -4.23 -6.18 8.80
N SER A 168 -4.59 -7.36 9.30
CA SER A 168 -4.78 -7.60 10.74
C SER A 168 -3.48 -7.40 11.53
N GLN A 169 -2.37 -7.92 11.05
CA GLN A 169 -1.05 -7.73 11.65
C GLN A 169 -0.64 -6.26 11.66
N ALA A 170 -0.82 -5.56 10.54
CA ALA A 170 -0.58 -4.12 10.47
C ALA A 170 -1.44 -3.34 11.47
N GLN A 171 -2.68 -3.75 11.72
CA GLN A 171 -3.57 -3.10 12.68
C GLN A 171 -3.23 -3.40 14.14
N SER A 172 -2.55 -4.50 14.44
CA SER A 172 -2.23 -4.91 15.81
C SER A 172 -1.00 -4.21 16.41
N GLN A 173 -0.09 -3.67 15.60
CA GLN A 173 1.12 -3.01 16.08
C GLN A 173 0.88 -1.51 16.31
N PRO A 174 1.22 -0.96 17.51
CA PRO A 174 1.07 0.46 17.79
C PRO A 174 2.07 1.29 16.96
N SER A 175 1.60 2.36 16.35
CA SER A 175 2.44 3.30 15.63
C SER A 175 3.18 4.28 16.58
N ARG A 176 4.20 4.98 16.07
CA ARG A 176 4.86 6.06 16.84
C ARG A 176 3.87 7.17 17.20
N ALA A 177 2.95 7.51 16.30
CA ALA A 177 1.93 8.51 16.55
C ALA A 177 0.96 8.07 17.66
N GLU A 178 0.58 6.79 17.75
CA GLU A 178 -0.20 6.24 18.87
C GLU A 178 0.54 6.38 20.21
N ASN A 179 1.85 6.09 20.23
CA ASN A 179 2.65 6.29 21.43
C ASN A 179 2.72 7.76 21.88
N VAL A 180 2.78 8.71 20.92
CA VAL A 180 2.68 10.14 21.22
C VAL A 180 1.31 10.48 21.77
N ALA A 181 0.23 9.99 21.16
CA ALA A 181 -1.14 10.20 21.65
C ALA A 181 -1.31 9.68 23.07
N HIS A 182 -0.79 8.49 23.40
CA HIS A 182 -0.81 7.94 24.75
C HIS A 182 -0.04 8.79 25.75
N LYS A 183 1.12 9.33 25.39
CA LYS A 183 1.87 10.26 26.24
C LYS A 183 1.09 11.55 26.48
N VAL A 184 0.51 12.15 25.45
CA VAL A 184 -0.33 13.35 25.57
C VAL A 184 -1.55 13.08 26.45
N ALA A 185 -2.22 11.93 26.27
CA ALA A 185 -3.34 11.52 27.10
C ALA A 185 -2.94 11.38 28.59
N SER A 186 -1.77 10.80 28.86
CA SER A 186 -1.25 10.67 30.23
C SER A 186 -0.95 12.04 30.85
N TRP A 187 -0.35 12.96 30.11
CA TRP A 187 -0.11 14.32 30.59
C TRP A 187 -1.43 15.07 30.89
N LEU A 188 -2.42 14.97 29.99
CA LEU A 188 -3.73 15.56 30.20
C LEU A 188 -4.41 14.99 31.45
N PHE A 189 -4.25 13.68 31.73
CA PHE A 189 -4.77 13.06 32.93
C PHE A 189 -4.18 13.72 34.19
N TYR A 190 -2.86 13.85 34.30
CA TYR A 190 -2.23 14.45 35.49
C TYR A 190 -2.58 15.94 35.63
N ILE A 191 -2.57 16.68 34.53
CA ILE A 191 -2.98 18.09 34.53
C ILE A 191 -4.41 18.24 35.01
N ALA A 192 -5.33 17.40 34.53
CA ALA A 192 -6.73 17.42 34.90
C ALA A 192 -6.94 17.17 36.39
N VAL A 193 -6.27 16.16 36.97
CA VAL A 193 -6.35 15.83 38.37
C VAL A 193 -5.82 17.00 39.25
N VAL A 194 -4.67 17.57 38.87
CA VAL A 194 -4.09 18.69 39.61
C VAL A 194 -5.01 19.91 39.55
N VAL A 195 -5.52 20.27 38.36
CA VAL A 195 -6.42 21.42 38.18
C VAL A 195 -7.76 21.19 38.92
N ALA A 196 -8.29 19.96 38.89
CA ALA A 196 -9.50 19.62 39.61
C ALA A 196 -9.33 19.75 41.15
N LEU A 197 -8.18 19.33 41.70
CA LEU A 197 -7.85 19.51 43.09
C LEU A 197 -7.68 20.99 43.47
N ILE A 198 -7.03 21.77 42.60
CA ILE A 198 -6.92 23.23 42.83
C ILE A 198 -8.31 23.87 42.78
N ALA A 199 -9.16 23.49 41.84
CA ALA A 199 -10.53 23.99 41.75
C ALA A 199 -11.34 23.62 43.01
N LEU A 200 -11.23 22.38 43.46
CA LEU A 200 -11.89 21.92 44.70
C LEU A 200 -11.53 22.82 45.89
N VAL A 201 -10.24 23.00 46.15
CA VAL A 201 -9.77 23.80 47.29
C VAL A 201 -10.14 25.28 47.12
N ALA A 202 -9.93 25.84 45.93
CA ALA A 202 -10.23 27.24 45.67
C ALA A 202 -11.73 27.55 45.89
N TRP A 203 -12.61 26.74 45.31
CA TRP A 203 -14.06 26.96 45.41
C TRP A 203 -14.64 26.61 46.80
N MET A 204 -14.00 25.70 47.55
CA MET A 204 -14.33 25.50 48.97
C MET A 204 -14.04 26.75 49.81
N ILE A 205 -13.03 27.55 49.44
CA ILE A 205 -12.67 28.76 50.17
C ILE A 205 -13.52 29.97 49.70
N ILE A 206 -13.80 30.08 48.38
CA ILE A 206 -14.45 31.21 47.76
C ILE A 206 -15.98 31.14 47.83
N ALA A 207 -16.53 29.93 47.77
CA ALA A 207 -17.98 29.68 47.74
C ALA A 207 -18.39 28.59 48.74
N ASP A 208 -18.85 27.45 48.25
CA ASP A 208 -19.36 26.33 49.06
C ASP A 208 -18.98 24.98 48.50
N LEU A 209 -19.21 23.90 49.26
CA LEU A 209 -18.90 22.55 48.85
C LEU A 209 -19.66 22.09 47.56
N PRO A 210 -20.96 22.36 47.37
CA PRO A 210 -21.66 22.07 46.15
C PRO A 210 -20.99 22.68 44.91
N THR A 211 -20.65 23.96 44.95
CA THR A 211 -19.97 24.68 43.89
C THR A 211 -18.58 24.10 43.60
N ALA A 212 -17.81 23.79 44.65
CA ALA A 212 -16.50 23.16 44.53
C ALA A 212 -16.59 21.78 43.83
N VAL A 213 -17.59 20.96 44.20
CA VAL A 213 -17.82 19.66 43.57
C VAL A 213 -18.20 19.78 42.10
N ILE A 214 -19.10 20.73 41.74
CA ILE A 214 -19.48 20.99 40.32
C ILE A 214 -18.26 21.29 39.47
N PHE A 215 -17.43 22.25 39.85
CA PHE A 215 -16.25 22.63 39.05
C PHE A 215 -15.20 21.53 39.00
N THR A 216 -15.04 20.76 40.12
CA THR A 216 -14.13 19.60 40.15
C THR A 216 -14.59 18.52 39.19
N VAL A 217 -15.85 18.11 39.22
CA VAL A 217 -16.41 17.07 38.36
C VAL A 217 -16.39 17.53 36.91
N THR A 218 -16.79 18.78 36.63
CA THR A 218 -16.77 19.35 35.30
C THR A 218 -15.35 19.31 34.69
N THR A 219 -14.33 19.67 35.49
CA THR A 219 -12.93 19.63 35.11
C THR A 219 -12.48 18.21 34.75
N LEU A 220 -12.79 17.23 35.60
CA LEU A 220 -12.45 15.82 35.39
C LEU A 220 -13.12 15.26 34.11
N VAL A 221 -14.39 15.59 33.90
CA VAL A 221 -15.15 15.10 32.75
C VAL A 221 -14.63 15.68 31.45
N ILE A 222 -14.48 17.03 31.38
CA ILE A 222 -14.10 17.73 30.15
C ILE A 222 -12.67 17.43 29.75
N ALA A 223 -11.80 17.15 30.71
CA ALA A 223 -10.40 16.83 30.49
C ALA A 223 -10.16 15.40 29.99
N CYS A 224 -11.21 14.56 29.93
CA CYS A 224 -11.05 13.18 29.46
C CYS A 224 -10.62 13.14 28.00
N PRO A 225 -9.43 12.59 27.68
CA PRO A 225 -8.90 12.56 26.32
C PRO A 225 -9.50 11.40 25.49
N HIS A 226 -10.83 11.18 25.57
CA HIS A 226 -11.48 10.04 24.94
C HIS A 226 -11.29 10.04 23.42
N ALA A 227 -11.50 11.17 22.77
CA ALA A 227 -11.28 11.34 21.33
C ALA A 227 -9.84 11.04 20.90
N LEU A 228 -8.86 11.26 21.79
CA LEU A 228 -7.45 11.04 21.48
C LEU A 228 -7.11 9.55 21.30
N GLY A 229 -7.77 8.68 22.08
CA GLY A 229 -7.61 7.21 21.95
C GLY A 229 -8.02 6.66 20.59
N LEU A 230 -8.89 7.36 19.86
CA LEU A 230 -9.39 6.98 18.54
C LEU A 230 -8.74 7.77 17.40
N ALA A 231 -8.12 8.90 17.73
CA ALA A 231 -7.60 9.86 16.76
C ALA A 231 -6.65 9.25 15.73
N ILE A 232 -5.80 8.33 16.17
CA ILE A 232 -4.81 7.66 15.32
C ILE A 232 -5.35 6.34 14.76
N PRO A 233 -5.90 5.40 15.55
CA PRO A 233 -6.37 4.11 15.05
C PRO A 233 -7.37 4.22 13.89
N LEU A 234 -8.32 5.17 13.95
CA LEU A 234 -9.28 5.39 12.88
C LEU A 234 -8.63 5.82 11.56
N VAL A 235 -7.69 6.77 11.63
CA VAL A 235 -6.97 7.23 10.43
C VAL A 235 -6.13 6.12 9.84
N VAL A 236 -5.46 5.33 10.69
CA VAL A 236 -4.62 4.21 10.24
C VAL A 236 -5.48 3.09 9.64
N SER A 237 -6.59 2.70 10.27
CA SER A 237 -7.51 1.71 9.73
C SER A 237 -8.03 2.14 8.35
N ARG A 238 -8.48 3.40 8.22
CA ARG A 238 -8.94 3.95 6.93
C ARG A 238 -7.83 3.98 5.88
N SER A 239 -6.61 4.37 6.27
CA SER A 239 -5.44 4.43 5.40
C SER A 239 -5.05 3.04 4.89
N THR A 240 -4.96 2.04 5.77
CA THR A 240 -4.65 0.66 5.41
C THR A 240 -5.68 0.07 4.45
N SER A 241 -6.97 0.32 4.71
CA SER A 241 -8.07 -0.08 3.84
C SER A 241 -7.99 0.58 2.45
N LEU A 242 -7.71 1.89 2.39
CA LEU A 242 -7.52 2.60 1.12
C LEU A 242 -6.28 2.12 0.36
N GLY A 243 -5.19 1.80 1.06
CA GLY A 243 -4.00 1.19 0.46
C GLY A 243 -4.33 -0.17 -0.15
N ALA A 244 -4.94 -1.05 0.63
CA ALA A 244 -5.31 -2.39 0.20
C ALA A 244 -6.25 -2.38 -1.03
N SER A 245 -7.24 -1.48 -1.05
CA SER A 245 -8.14 -1.33 -2.22
C SER A 245 -7.45 -0.78 -3.49
N ARG A 246 -6.19 -0.41 -3.39
CA ARG A 246 -5.33 0.06 -4.50
C ARG A 246 -4.11 -0.85 -4.70
N GLY A 247 -4.13 -2.09 -4.18
CA GLY A 247 -3.02 -3.04 -4.31
C GLY A 247 -1.83 -2.80 -3.39
N LEU A 248 -1.86 -1.80 -2.50
CA LEU A 248 -0.79 -1.53 -1.56
C LEU A 248 -1.03 -2.22 -0.22
N LEU A 249 -0.25 -3.26 0.07
CA LEU A 249 -0.29 -4.00 1.33
C LEU A 249 0.74 -3.45 2.33
N VAL A 250 0.27 -2.82 3.39
CA VAL A 250 1.11 -2.24 4.43
C VAL A 250 1.26 -3.23 5.58
N LYS A 251 2.44 -3.87 5.71
CA LYS A 251 2.75 -4.79 6.82
C LYS A 251 3.03 -4.08 8.13
N ASN A 252 3.60 -2.87 8.06
CA ASN A 252 4.02 -2.11 9.22
C ASN A 252 3.49 -0.67 9.14
N ARG A 253 2.73 -0.24 10.16
CA ARG A 253 2.22 1.13 10.25
C ARG A 253 3.31 2.19 10.33
N GLU A 254 4.44 1.84 10.95
CA GLU A 254 5.58 2.73 11.05
C GLU A 254 6.15 3.10 9.68
N ALA A 255 6.05 2.20 8.69
CA ALA A 255 6.48 2.46 7.33
C ALA A 255 5.76 3.68 6.71
N LEU A 256 4.44 3.84 6.94
CA LEU A 256 3.71 5.03 6.47
C LEU A 256 4.22 6.33 7.11
N GLU A 257 4.58 6.29 8.39
CA GLU A 257 5.12 7.47 9.07
C GLU A 257 6.54 7.79 8.60
N LEU A 258 7.39 6.77 8.40
CA LEU A 258 8.76 6.91 7.92
C LEU A 258 8.81 7.40 6.47
N THR A 259 7.89 6.95 5.62
CA THR A 259 7.77 7.43 4.24
C THR A 259 7.68 8.97 4.15
N THR A 260 6.99 9.61 5.10
CA THR A 260 6.89 11.08 5.12
C THR A 260 8.16 11.81 5.55
N LYS A 261 9.16 11.07 6.02
CA LYS A 261 10.46 11.57 6.48
C LYS A 261 11.60 11.09 5.60
N ALA A 262 11.28 10.38 4.53
CA ALA A 262 12.28 9.81 3.64
C ALA A 262 13.12 10.91 2.99
N ASP A 263 14.42 10.71 3.01
CA ASP A 263 15.40 11.59 2.36
C ASP A 263 15.72 11.07 0.96
N VAL A 264 15.79 9.73 0.80
CA VAL A 264 16.20 9.07 -0.44
C VAL A 264 15.28 7.88 -0.71
N MET A 265 14.93 7.70 -1.99
CA MET A 265 14.32 6.47 -2.49
C MET A 265 15.28 5.79 -3.47
N VAL A 266 15.78 4.62 -3.08
CA VAL A 266 16.60 3.75 -3.93
C VAL A 266 15.66 2.86 -4.73
N LEU A 267 15.76 2.94 -6.05
CA LEU A 267 14.89 2.28 -7.01
C LEU A 267 15.70 1.24 -7.79
N ASP A 268 15.27 0.00 -7.80
CA ASP A 268 15.80 -0.94 -8.79
C ASP A 268 15.35 -0.52 -10.19
N LYS A 269 16.08 -0.94 -11.22
CA LYS A 269 15.70 -0.66 -12.61
C LYS A 269 14.66 -1.67 -13.11
N THR A 270 15.07 -2.94 -13.15
CA THR A 270 14.35 -4.00 -13.86
C THR A 270 13.07 -4.41 -13.12
N GLY A 271 11.93 -4.36 -13.81
CA GLY A 271 10.63 -4.66 -13.19
C GLY A 271 10.11 -3.58 -12.24
N THR A 272 10.92 -2.58 -11.86
CA THR A 272 10.55 -1.46 -11.00
C THR A 272 10.31 -0.19 -11.81
N LEU A 273 11.35 0.40 -12.38
CA LEU A 273 11.25 1.57 -13.28
C LEU A 273 10.91 1.16 -14.71
N THR A 274 11.18 -0.08 -15.05
CA THR A 274 10.93 -0.67 -16.36
C THR A 274 9.94 -1.82 -16.24
N THR A 275 9.41 -2.29 -17.36
CA THR A 275 8.41 -3.37 -17.39
C THR A 275 9.00 -4.72 -16.98
N GLY A 276 10.32 -4.89 -17.03
CA GLY A 276 11.01 -6.17 -16.80
C GLY A 276 10.99 -7.09 -18.03
N GLU A 277 10.33 -6.66 -19.10
CA GLU A 277 10.26 -7.39 -20.37
C GLU A 277 11.21 -6.77 -21.37
N PHE A 278 12.15 -7.55 -21.88
CA PHE A 278 12.94 -7.11 -23.02
C PHE A 278 12.05 -7.02 -24.26
N LYS A 279 12.09 -5.88 -24.95
CA LYS A 279 11.39 -5.66 -26.20
C LYS A 279 12.37 -5.21 -27.28
N VAL A 280 12.05 -5.52 -28.54
CA VAL A 280 12.71 -4.92 -29.69
C VAL A 280 12.28 -3.47 -29.78
N LEU A 281 13.21 -2.55 -29.56
CA LEU A 281 12.98 -1.10 -29.62
C LEU A 281 13.15 -0.56 -31.05
N ASP A 282 14.12 -1.13 -31.80
CA ASP A 282 14.40 -0.75 -33.19
C ASP A 282 15.07 -1.89 -33.93
N VAL A 283 14.81 -1.98 -35.23
CA VAL A 283 15.52 -2.85 -36.17
C VAL A 283 16.11 -1.97 -37.27
N THR A 284 17.43 -1.86 -37.31
CA THR A 284 18.13 -1.05 -38.25
C THR A 284 18.72 -1.90 -39.38
N VAL A 285 18.44 -1.55 -40.64
CA VAL A 285 19.04 -2.17 -41.84
C VAL A 285 20.37 -1.49 -42.14
N LEU A 286 21.45 -2.26 -42.26
CA LEU A 286 22.80 -1.78 -42.51
C LEU A 286 23.31 -2.06 -43.92
N SER A 287 22.56 -2.84 -44.72
CA SER A 287 22.92 -3.23 -46.07
C SER A 287 21.75 -3.00 -47.03
N ASP A 288 21.99 -2.31 -48.14
CA ASP A 288 20.99 -2.03 -49.18
C ASP A 288 20.42 -3.29 -49.87
N LYS A 289 20.98 -4.46 -49.55
CA LYS A 289 20.56 -5.75 -50.11
C LYS A 289 19.32 -6.33 -49.42
N TYR A 290 18.99 -5.84 -48.26
CA TYR A 290 17.94 -6.40 -47.38
C TYR A 290 16.91 -5.33 -47.04
N SER A 291 15.66 -5.74 -46.92
CA SER A 291 14.59 -4.95 -46.33
C SER A 291 14.54 -5.16 -44.80
N GLU A 292 13.84 -4.29 -44.08
CA GLU A 292 13.60 -4.47 -42.64
C GLU A 292 12.87 -5.78 -42.34
N GLU A 293 11.92 -6.17 -43.21
CA GLU A 293 11.18 -7.43 -43.07
C GLU A 293 12.11 -8.64 -43.20
N GLU A 294 13.07 -8.63 -44.13
CA GLU A 294 14.03 -9.73 -44.30
C GLU A 294 15.01 -9.80 -43.14
N ILE A 295 15.53 -8.67 -42.67
CA ILE A 295 16.38 -8.62 -41.47
C ILE A 295 15.61 -9.14 -40.24
N THR A 296 14.36 -8.71 -40.04
CA THR A 296 13.52 -9.18 -38.92
C THR A 296 13.25 -10.67 -39.04
N GLY A 297 12.99 -11.19 -40.22
CA GLY A 297 12.79 -12.62 -40.47
C GLY A 297 14.04 -13.48 -40.20
N LEU A 298 15.24 -12.97 -40.55
CA LEU A 298 16.52 -13.60 -40.24
C LEU A 298 16.81 -13.60 -38.75
N LEU A 299 16.58 -12.46 -38.06
CA LEU A 299 16.74 -12.32 -36.63
C LEU A 299 15.81 -13.31 -35.87
N ALA A 300 14.54 -13.40 -36.25
CA ALA A 300 13.60 -14.33 -35.64
C ALA A 300 13.96 -15.79 -35.96
N GLY A 301 14.49 -16.06 -37.15
CA GLY A 301 14.90 -17.40 -37.56
C GLY A 301 16.09 -17.94 -36.75
N ILE A 302 17.13 -17.12 -36.59
CA ILE A 302 18.34 -17.53 -35.85
C ILE A 302 18.08 -17.71 -34.34
N GLU A 303 17.08 -17.03 -33.82
CA GLU A 303 16.69 -17.10 -32.40
C GLU A 303 15.50 -18.06 -32.09
N ALA A 304 14.91 -18.67 -33.12
CA ALA A 304 13.70 -19.50 -33.01
C ALA A 304 13.82 -20.71 -32.09
N GLY A 305 15.04 -21.15 -31.79
CA GLY A 305 15.28 -22.30 -30.89
C GLY A 305 15.73 -21.94 -29.47
N SER A 306 15.87 -20.67 -29.17
CA SER A 306 16.42 -20.19 -27.90
C SER A 306 15.32 -19.86 -26.89
N SER A 307 15.49 -20.32 -25.65
CA SER A 307 14.61 -19.98 -24.53
C SER A 307 15.03 -18.68 -23.82
N HIS A 308 16.04 -18.00 -24.31
CA HIS A 308 16.52 -16.75 -23.71
C HIS A 308 15.48 -15.62 -23.89
N PRO A 309 15.23 -14.76 -22.87
CA PRO A 309 14.23 -13.69 -22.96
C PRO A 309 14.43 -12.74 -24.17
N ILE A 310 15.67 -12.44 -24.53
CA ILE A 310 16.02 -11.65 -25.71
C ILE A 310 15.57 -12.34 -27.00
N ALA A 311 15.80 -13.63 -27.13
CA ALA A 311 15.40 -14.42 -28.29
C ALA A 311 13.88 -14.44 -28.45
N GLN A 312 13.17 -14.70 -27.37
CA GLN A 312 11.69 -14.67 -27.34
C GLN A 312 11.15 -13.30 -27.76
N SER A 313 11.77 -12.21 -27.30
CA SER A 313 11.38 -10.85 -27.68
C SER A 313 11.52 -10.60 -29.19
N ILE A 314 12.59 -11.09 -29.82
CA ILE A 314 12.82 -10.97 -31.25
C ILE A 314 11.77 -11.77 -32.03
N VAL A 315 11.52 -13.00 -31.62
CA VAL A 315 10.51 -13.88 -32.27
C VAL A 315 9.12 -13.25 -32.15
N ASN A 316 8.72 -12.83 -30.94
CA ASN A 316 7.41 -12.19 -30.71
C ASN A 316 7.24 -10.90 -31.51
N HIS A 317 8.32 -10.12 -31.69
CA HIS A 317 8.29 -8.90 -32.53
C HIS A 317 8.01 -9.22 -33.99
N ALA A 318 8.65 -10.26 -34.54
CA ALA A 318 8.40 -10.72 -35.90
C ALA A 318 6.97 -11.22 -36.08
N GLU A 319 6.47 -12.03 -35.14
CA GLU A 319 5.09 -12.54 -35.14
C GLU A 319 4.06 -11.41 -35.09
N ALA A 320 4.25 -10.41 -34.21
CA ALA A 320 3.37 -9.26 -34.07
C ALA A 320 3.30 -8.41 -35.37
N LYS A 321 4.39 -8.36 -36.13
CA LYS A 321 4.43 -7.72 -37.45
C LYS A 321 3.95 -8.64 -38.61
N GLY A 322 3.61 -9.90 -38.33
CA GLY A 322 3.21 -10.88 -39.34
C GLY A 322 4.36 -11.33 -40.23
N ILE A 323 5.62 -11.15 -39.81
CA ILE A 323 6.82 -11.50 -40.54
C ILE A 323 7.17 -12.96 -40.25
N LYS A 324 7.36 -13.76 -41.30
CA LYS A 324 7.74 -15.16 -41.14
C LYS A 324 9.23 -15.30 -40.82
N SER A 325 9.54 -16.09 -39.80
CA SER A 325 10.92 -16.47 -39.47
C SER A 325 11.57 -17.24 -40.64
N VAL A 326 12.81 -16.92 -40.93
CA VAL A 326 13.63 -17.66 -41.92
C VAL A 326 14.06 -18.99 -41.32
N SER A 327 13.93 -20.08 -42.07
CA SER A 327 14.38 -21.40 -41.59
C SER A 327 15.90 -21.50 -41.75
N PHE A 328 16.57 -21.86 -40.65
CA PHE A 328 18.00 -22.15 -40.62
C PHE A 328 18.27 -23.65 -40.70
N ASP A 329 19.29 -24.03 -41.46
CA ASP A 329 19.71 -25.43 -41.63
C ASP A 329 20.48 -25.94 -40.38
N SER A 330 21.25 -25.02 -39.77
CA SER A 330 21.96 -25.27 -38.50
C SER A 330 22.00 -24.01 -37.67
N ILE A 331 21.96 -24.17 -36.32
CA ILE A 331 22.09 -23.06 -35.36
C ILE A 331 23.00 -23.54 -34.24
N GLU A 332 24.04 -22.76 -33.88
CA GLU A 332 24.97 -23.05 -32.83
C GLU A 332 25.16 -21.82 -31.91
N ILE A 333 25.21 -22.07 -30.59
CA ILE A 333 25.48 -21.01 -29.60
C ILE A 333 27.00 -20.93 -29.38
N VAL A 334 27.56 -19.77 -29.67
CA VAL A 334 29.00 -19.49 -29.45
C VAL A 334 29.16 -18.79 -28.12
N SER A 335 29.67 -19.53 -27.14
CA SER A 335 29.82 -19.03 -25.76
C SER A 335 30.60 -17.72 -25.70
N GLY A 336 29.98 -16.67 -25.14
CA GLY A 336 30.58 -15.32 -24.98
C GLY A 336 30.59 -14.45 -26.24
N ALA A 337 30.15 -14.96 -27.40
CA ALA A 337 30.12 -14.19 -28.65
C ALA A 337 28.68 -13.95 -29.17
N GLY A 338 27.80 -14.95 -29.11
CA GLY A 338 26.44 -14.84 -29.63
C GLY A 338 25.91 -16.17 -30.16
N ILE A 339 25.17 -16.12 -31.25
CA ILE A 339 24.58 -17.28 -31.94
C ILE A 339 24.94 -17.21 -33.41
N GLU A 340 25.20 -18.35 -34.01
CA GLU A 340 25.47 -18.43 -35.44
C GLU A 340 24.67 -19.54 -36.10
N GLY A 341 24.46 -19.45 -37.42
CA GLY A 341 23.72 -20.44 -38.17
C GLY A 341 23.82 -20.28 -39.66
N GLU A 342 23.43 -21.32 -40.39
CA GLU A 342 23.39 -21.34 -41.83
C GLU A 342 21.96 -21.35 -42.36
N ALA A 343 21.68 -20.50 -43.33
CA ALA A 343 20.42 -20.44 -44.05
C ALA A 343 20.63 -20.08 -45.52
N ASN A 344 19.97 -20.77 -46.44
CA ASN A 344 20.05 -20.55 -47.87
C ASN A 344 21.50 -20.53 -48.43
N GLY A 345 22.42 -21.26 -47.81
CA GLY A 345 23.83 -21.32 -48.19
C GLY A 345 24.68 -20.12 -47.74
N HIS A 346 24.16 -19.28 -46.88
CA HIS A 346 24.87 -18.15 -46.26
C HIS A 346 25.06 -18.39 -44.76
N HIS A 347 26.19 -17.94 -44.25
CA HIS A 347 26.52 -18.01 -42.82
C HIS A 347 26.16 -16.69 -42.13
N TYR A 348 25.33 -16.78 -41.10
CA TYR A 348 24.85 -15.66 -40.30
C TYR A 348 25.32 -15.77 -38.85
N GLN A 349 25.62 -14.62 -38.25
CA GLN A 349 25.94 -14.52 -36.84
C GLN A 349 25.14 -13.37 -36.22
N LEU A 350 24.54 -13.60 -35.05
CA LEU A 350 23.96 -12.55 -34.22
C LEU A 350 24.84 -12.38 -32.99
N ILE A 351 25.60 -11.28 -32.98
CA ILE A 351 26.65 -11.04 -31.99
C ILE A 351 26.48 -9.68 -31.31
N SER A 352 27.06 -9.54 -30.11
CA SER A 352 27.07 -8.26 -29.40
C SER A 352 27.97 -7.24 -30.14
N GLN A 353 27.70 -5.95 -29.94
CA GLN A 353 28.53 -4.87 -30.47
C GLN A 353 30.00 -5.01 -30.06
N LYS A 354 30.26 -5.48 -28.82
CA LYS A 354 31.58 -5.76 -28.29
C LYS A 354 32.30 -6.87 -29.07
N ALA A 355 31.59 -7.94 -29.42
CA ALA A 355 32.14 -9.04 -30.20
C ALA A 355 32.39 -8.66 -31.66
N TYR A 356 31.54 -7.79 -32.24
CA TYR A 356 31.74 -7.28 -33.59
C TYR A 356 32.99 -6.40 -33.72
N GLY A 357 33.37 -5.64 -32.67
CA GLY A 357 34.62 -4.90 -32.59
C GLY A 357 34.76 -3.68 -33.49
N LYS A 358 33.76 -3.33 -34.31
CA LYS A 358 33.72 -2.13 -35.13
C LYS A 358 32.60 -1.19 -34.70
N ALA A 359 32.88 0.11 -34.64
CA ALA A 359 31.85 1.11 -34.37
C ALA A 359 30.88 1.23 -35.55
N LEU A 360 29.60 1.05 -35.30
CA LEU A 360 28.53 1.30 -36.26
C LEU A 360 27.99 2.72 -36.07
N ARG A 361 27.82 3.46 -37.18
CA ARG A 361 27.17 4.78 -37.17
C ARG A 361 25.66 4.57 -37.31
N MET A 362 24.98 4.46 -36.19
CA MET A 362 23.53 4.33 -36.15
C MET A 362 23.01 5.07 -34.91
N ASP A 363 21.77 5.50 -35.00
CA ASP A 363 21.08 6.13 -33.85
C ASP A 363 20.51 5.00 -32.96
N ILE A 364 21.13 4.77 -31.83
CA ILE A 364 20.74 3.71 -30.91
C ILE A 364 19.80 4.31 -29.87
N PRO A 365 18.61 3.74 -29.63
CA PRO A 365 17.75 4.17 -28.55
C PRO A 365 18.51 4.15 -27.20
N LYS A 366 18.41 5.23 -26.44
CA LYS A 366 19.11 5.36 -25.16
C LYS A 366 18.74 4.21 -24.21
N GLY A 367 19.75 3.55 -23.67
CA GLY A 367 19.57 2.43 -22.75
C GLY A 367 19.32 1.07 -23.43
N ALA A 368 19.38 1.00 -24.75
CA ALA A 368 19.23 -0.26 -25.47
C ALA A 368 20.53 -1.07 -25.52
N THR A 369 20.39 -2.39 -25.48
CA THR A 369 21.45 -3.35 -25.82
C THR A 369 21.39 -3.65 -27.31
N LEU A 370 22.52 -3.56 -27.98
CA LEU A 370 22.61 -3.77 -29.42
C LEU A 370 23.15 -5.16 -29.75
N SER A 371 22.42 -5.90 -30.60
CA SER A 371 22.89 -7.13 -31.21
C SER A 371 22.98 -6.89 -32.73
N ILE A 372 24.07 -7.35 -33.36
CA ILE A 372 24.39 -7.10 -34.73
C ILE A 372 24.26 -8.39 -35.54
N LEU A 373 23.47 -8.36 -36.59
CA LEU A 373 23.34 -9.46 -37.53
C LEU A 373 24.41 -9.30 -38.60
N VAL A 374 25.26 -10.30 -38.70
CA VAL A 374 26.43 -10.36 -39.61
C VAL A 374 26.23 -11.47 -40.61
N GLU A 375 26.47 -11.20 -41.88
CA GLU A 375 26.56 -12.17 -42.95
C GLU A 375 27.99 -12.17 -43.51
N ASN A 376 28.65 -13.32 -43.54
CA ASN A 376 30.00 -13.47 -44.12
C ASN A 376 30.98 -12.37 -43.63
N ASN A 377 31.00 -12.02 -42.36
CA ASN A 377 31.81 -10.97 -41.71
C ASN A 377 31.40 -9.50 -42.02
N GLU A 378 30.29 -9.27 -42.72
CA GLU A 378 29.74 -7.94 -42.92
C GLU A 378 28.44 -7.74 -42.14
N ALA A 379 28.30 -6.61 -41.43
CA ALA A 379 27.07 -6.27 -40.74
C ALA A 379 25.97 -5.94 -41.74
N ILE A 380 24.88 -6.67 -41.72
CA ILE A 380 23.72 -6.49 -42.59
C ILE A 380 22.53 -5.84 -41.88
N GLY A 381 22.44 -6.00 -40.59
CA GLY A 381 21.38 -5.42 -39.75
C GLY A 381 21.78 -5.36 -38.29
N ALA A 382 20.99 -4.67 -37.52
CA ALA A 382 21.14 -4.60 -36.06
C ALA A 382 19.78 -4.53 -35.41
N VAL A 383 19.66 -5.13 -34.23
CA VAL A 383 18.48 -5.04 -33.38
C VAL A 383 18.83 -4.37 -32.06
N ALA A 384 18.11 -3.31 -31.72
CA ALA A 384 18.20 -2.64 -30.45
C ALA A 384 17.13 -3.23 -29.52
N LEU A 385 17.58 -3.77 -28.40
CA LEU A 385 16.75 -4.43 -27.41
C LEU A 385 16.83 -3.65 -26.10
N GLY A 386 15.73 -3.49 -25.44
CA GLY A 386 15.70 -2.78 -24.16
C GLY A 386 14.49 -3.15 -23.32
N ASP A 387 14.62 -2.85 -22.06
CA ASP A 387 13.53 -2.92 -21.11
C ASP A 387 12.81 -1.57 -21.12
N GLU A 388 11.53 -1.59 -21.48
CA GLU A 388 10.74 -0.37 -21.67
C GLU A 388 10.45 0.32 -20.36
N LEU A 389 10.65 1.64 -20.30
CA LEU A 389 10.25 2.43 -19.14
C LEU A 389 8.73 2.40 -18.96
N LYS A 390 8.28 2.15 -17.72
CA LYS A 390 6.87 2.26 -17.39
C LYS A 390 6.40 3.72 -17.56
N GLU A 391 5.19 3.91 -18.05
CA GLU A 391 4.59 5.25 -18.17
C GLU A 391 4.52 5.96 -16.80
N THR A 392 4.34 5.18 -15.73
CA THR A 392 4.25 5.68 -14.35
C THR A 392 5.58 6.14 -13.76
N SER A 393 6.73 5.70 -14.31
CA SER A 393 8.05 6.01 -13.75
C SER A 393 8.38 7.50 -13.77
N ARG A 394 8.01 8.22 -14.83
CA ARG A 394 8.19 9.68 -14.87
C ARG A 394 7.36 10.39 -13.81
N ASN A 395 6.10 9.98 -13.65
CA ASN A 395 5.21 10.54 -12.64
C ASN A 395 5.72 10.25 -11.21
N LEU A 396 6.26 9.05 -10.96
CA LEU A 396 6.90 8.71 -9.69
C LEU A 396 8.04 9.68 -9.37
N ILE A 397 8.94 9.93 -10.31
CA ILE A 397 10.06 10.85 -10.10
C ILE A 397 9.59 12.29 -9.82
N GLU A 398 8.54 12.77 -10.50
CA GLU A 398 7.94 14.07 -10.22
C GLU A 398 7.35 14.14 -8.81
N VAL A 399 6.63 13.09 -8.39
CA VAL A 399 6.05 12.99 -7.04
C VAL A 399 7.16 12.98 -5.99
N LEU A 400 8.23 12.20 -6.17
CA LEU A 400 9.37 12.18 -5.26
C LEU A 400 9.99 13.57 -5.09
N LYS A 401 10.29 14.25 -6.19
CA LYS A 401 10.84 15.62 -6.18
C LYS A 401 9.89 16.62 -5.50
N LYS A 402 8.58 16.50 -5.71
CA LYS A 402 7.56 17.34 -5.06
C LYS A 402 7.58 17.20 -3.52
N TYR A 403 7.84 16.00 -3.02
CA TYR A 403 7.91 15.73 -1.58
C TYR A 403 9.34 15.85 -1.00
N GLY A 404 10.32 16.24 -1.82
CA GLY A 404 11.71 16.44 -1.39
C GLY A 404 12.48 15.15 -1.16
N ILE A 405 12.05 14.04 -1.75
CA ILE A 405 12.70 12.73 -1.69
C ILE A 405 13.63 12.60 -2.89
N GLU A 406 14.91 12.34 -2.65
CA GLU A 406 15.92 12.16 -3.69
C GLU A 406 15.77 10.78 -4.37
N PRO A 407 15.46 10.70 -5.68
CA PRO A 407 15.43 9.42 -6.39
C PRO A 407 16.84 9.00 -6.80
N LEU A 408 17.20 7.76 -6.49
CA LEU A 408 18.48 7.14 -6.87
C LEU A 408 18.20 5.76 -7.48
N MET A 409 18.59 5.53 -8.73
CA MET A 409 18.50 4.22 -9.35
C MET A 409 19.74 3.38 -9.00
N ALA A 410 19.54 2.13 -8.59
CA ALA A 410 20.61 1.15 -8.35
C ALA A 410 20.30 -0.13 -9.15
N THR A 411 21.16 -0.45 -10.12
CA THR A 411 20.91 -1.56 -11.06
C THR A 411 22.14 -2.45 -11.24
N GLY A 412 21.91 -3.74 -11.47
CA GLY A 412 22.95 -4.69 -11.89
C GLY A 412 23.42 -4.51 -13.34
N ASP A 413 22.73 -3.71 -14.12
CA ASP A 413 23.09 -3.46 -15.52
C ASP A 413 24.39 -2.66 -15.67
N ASN A 414 24.91 -2.69 -16.89
CA ASN A 414 26.12 -1.94 -17.24
C ASN A 414 25.87 -0.42 -17.25
N GLU A 415 26.98 0.33 -17.30
CA GLU A 415 26.98 1.80 -17.25
C GLU A 415 26.12 2.44 -18.35
N GLU A 416 26.22 1.95 -19.58
CA GLU A 416 25.52 2.51 -20.74
C GLU A 416 23.99 2.38 -20.61
N ALA A 417 23.51 1.19 -20.21
CA ALA A 417 22.08 0.94 -20.00
C ALA A 417 21.53 1.74 -18.81
N ALA A 418 22.29 1.84 -17.73
CA ALA A 418 21.90 2.61 -16.57
C ALA A 418 21.84 4.12 -16.88
N GLN A 419 22.86 4.64 -17.53
CA GLN A 419 22.94 6.06 -17.93
C GLN A 419 21.75 6.43 -18.82
N GLY A 420 21.40 5.61 -19.82
CA GLY A 420 20.29 5.89 -20.73
C GLY A 420 18.97 6.10 -20.01
N VAL A 421 18.63 5.22 -19.06
CA VAL A 421 17.41 5.34 -18.25
C VAL A 421 17.48 6.56 -17.32
N ALA A 422 18.61 6.76 -16.64
CA ALA A 422 18.81 7.85 -15.71
C ALA A 422 18.69 9.23 -16.38
N GLU A 423 19.23 9.39 -17.59
CA GLU A 423 19.10 10.62 -18.37
C GLU A 423 17.65 10.92 -18.76
N VAL A 424 16.89 9.90 -19.18
CA VAL A 424 15.47 10.05 -19.55
C VAL A 424 14.62 10.48 -18.35
N LEU A 425 14.93 9.97 -17.15
CA LEU A 425 14.21 10.26 -15.90
C LEU A 425 14.76 11.48 -15.17
N GLY A 426 15.97 11.95 -15.49
CA GLY A 426 16.64 13.05 -14.82
C GLY A 426 16.95 12.74 -13.35
N ILE A 427 17.53 11.55 -13.07
CA ILE A 427 17.87 11.03 -11.75
C ILE A 427 19.33 10.59 -11.67
N GLN A 428 19.84 10.44 -10.44
CA GLN A 428 21.14 9.83 -10.20
C GLN A 428 21.05 8.30 -10.32
N TYR A 429 22.19 7.65 -10.63
CA TYR A 429 22.24 6.20 -10.77
C TYR A 429 23.54 5.59 -10.27
N GLN A 430 23.49 4.31 -9.96
CA GLN A 430 24.64 3.43 -9.74
C GLN A 430 24.45 2.15 -10.57
N ALA A 431 25.38 1.92 -11.50
CA ALA A 431 25.41 0.76 -12.37
C ALA A 431 26.26 -0.39 -11.78
N ASN A 432 26.18 -1.58 -12.38
CA ASN A 432 26.93 -2.78 -12.01
C ASN A 432 26.80 -3.15 -10.52
N GLN A 433 25.64 -2.92 -9.92
CA GLN A 433 25.38 -3.19 -8.49
C GLN A 433 24.93 -4.64 -8.29
N SER A 434 25.73 -5.44 -7.59
CA SER A 434 25.28 -6.73 -7.08
C SER A 434 24.25 -6.53 -5.95
N PRO A 435 23.50 -7.58 -5.56
CA PRO A 435 22.63 -7.51 -4.38
C PRO A 435 23.34 -7.08 -3.10
N GLU A 436 24.61 -7.50 -2.94
CA GLU A 436 25.46 -7.10 -1.81
C GLU A 436 25.84 -5.62 -1.89
N ASP A 437 26.10 -5.09 -3.07
CA ASP A 437 26.43 -3.66 -3.26
C ASP A 437 25.22 -2.78 -2.98
N LYS A 438 24.02 -3.18 -3.42
CA LYS A 438 22.77 -2.51 -3.06
C LYS A 438 22.53 -2.49 -1.55
N TYR A 439 22.83 -3.60 -0.86
CA TYR A 439 22.75 -3.67 0.60
C TYR A 439 23.71 -2.66 1.25
N LYS A 440 24.98 -2.63 0.83
CA LYS A 440 26.00 -1.69 1.33
C LYS A 440 25.63 -0.23 1.03
N LEU A 441 25.01 0.03 -0.12
CA LEU A 441 24.52 1.35 -0.49
C LEU A 441 23.45 1.84 0.51
N VAL A 442 22.44 1.03 0.78
CA VAL A 442 21.40 1.34 1.77
C VAL A 442 22.00 1.53 3.16
N GLU A 443 22.90 0.62 3.59
CA GLU A 443 23.61 0.71 4.87
C GLU A 443 24.41 2.02 5.01
N SER A 444 25.17 2.39 3.98
CA SER A 444 25.95 3.63 3.95
C SER A 444 25.08 4.88 4.12
N MET A 445 23.91 4.92 3.45
CA MET A 445 22.98 6.03 3.56
C MET A 445 22.36 6.12 4.96
N LYS A 446 21.99 4.99 5.54
CA LYS A 446 21.49 4.93 6.93
C LYS A 446 22.53 5.37 7.93
N ASN A 447 23.80 5.01 7.74
CA ASN A 447 24.92 5.46 8.58
C ASN A 447 25.16 6.98 8.48
N GLN A 448 24.71 7.62 7.38
CA GLN A 448 24.67 9.07 7.23
C GLN A 448 23.41 9.70 7.85
N ASN A 449 22.61 8.95 8.62
CA ASN A 449 21.34 9.35 9.22
C ASN A 449 20.25 9.74 8.19
N LYS A 450 20.33 9.26 6.96
CA LYS A 450 19.26 9.40 5.97
C LYS A 450 18.19 8.35 6.22
N THR A 451 16.93 8.73 6.09
CA THR A 451 15.79 7.80 6.07
C THR A 451 15.63 7.28 4.64
N VAL A 452 15.81 5.98 4.46
CA VAL A 452 15.91 5.34 3.14
C VAL A 452 14.68 4.50 2.84
N ILE A 453 14.07 4.74 1.67
CA ILE A 453 13.11 3.83 1.05
C ILE A 453 13.88 2.99 0.02
N MET A 454 13.68 1.67 0.01
CA MET A 454 14.18 0.77 -1.03
C MET A 454 13.01 0.13 -1.76
N VAL A 455 13.06 0.14 -3.10
CA VAL A 455 12.06 -0.48 -3.97
C VAL A 455 12.74 -1.48 -4.89
N GLY A 456 12.22 -2.70 -4.95
CA GLY A 456 12.77 -3.77 -5.79
C GLY A 456 11.82 -4.96 -5.95
N ASP A 457 12.22 -5.98 -6.70
CA ASP A 457 11.42 -7.16 -7.04
C ASP A 457 11.20 -8.15 -5.88
N GLY A 458 11.86 -7.95 -4.75
CA GLY A 458 11.72 -8.78 -3.55
C GLY A 458 12.50 -10.09 -3.56
N VAL A 459 13.02 -10.54 -4.68
CA VAL A 459 13.80 -11.79 -4.79
C VAL A 459 15.29 -11.50 -4.61
N ASN A 460 15.84 -10.68 -5.49
CA ASN A 460 17.26 -10.32 -5.47
C ASN A 460 17.57 -9.23 -4.44
N ASP A 461 16.62 -8.35 -4.19
CA ASP A 461 16.76 -7.18 -3.33
C ASP A 461 16.30 -7.40 -1.89
N ALA A 462 15.85 -8.63 -1.51
CA ALA A 462 15.30 -8.93 -0.20
C ALA A 462 16.19 -8.45 0.98
N PRO A 463 17.52 -8.60 0.99
CA PRO A 463 18.36 -8.08 2.07
C PRO A 463 18.34 -6.55 2.16
N SER A 464 18.38 -5.85 1.02
CA SER A 464 18.34 -4.39 0.94
C SER A 464 16.99 -3.82 1.37
N LEU A 465 15.89 -4.48 0.95
CA LEU A 465 14.53 -4.16 1.35
C LEU A 465 14.32 -4.31 2.86
N ALA A 466 14.88 -5.37 3.45
CA ALA A 466 14.78 -5.61 4.90
C ALA A 466 15.61 -4.62 5.72
N LEU A 467 16.72 -4.14 5.19
CA LEU A 467 17.61 -3.17 5.86
C LEU A 467 17.06 -1.75 5.81
N ALA A 468 16.41 -1.36 4.73
CA ALA A 468 15.85 -0.02 4.54
C ALA A 468 14.85 0.35 5.65
N ASP A 469 14.65 1.66 5.88
CA ASP A 469 13.62 2.13 6.84
C ASP A 469 12.21 1.82 6.33
N VAL A 470 12.04 1.84 5.00
CA VAL A 470 10.83 1.38 4.31
C VAL A 470 11.26 0.52 3.12
N GLY A 471 10.94 -0.77 3.15
CA GLY A 471 11.12 -1.68 2.01
C GLY A 471 9.81 -1.86 1.25
N ILE A 472 9.84 -1.65 -0.06
CA ILE A 472 8.71 -1.85 -0.96
C ILE A 472 9.09 -3.00 -1.91
N ALA A 473 8.48 -4.17 -1.70
CA ALA A 473 8.65 -5.27 -2.63
C ALA A 473 7.56 -5.20 -3.70
N ILE A 474 7.99 -5.11 -4.96
CA ILE A 474 7.12 -5.25 -6.12
C ILE A 474 7.00 -6.76 -6.37
N GLY A 475 5.88 -7.36 -5.97
CA GLY A 475 5.70 -8.82 -6.01
C GLY A 475 5.14 -9.32 -7.34
N ALA A 476 5.19 -10.64 -7.53
CA ALA A 476 4.64 -11.35 -8.68
C ALA A 476 3.10 -11.45 -8.64
N GLY A 477 2.45 -10.31 -8.50
CA GLY A 477 1.00 -10.18 -8.71
C GLY A 477 0.79 -9.15 -9.79
N THR A 478 -0.14 -9.34 -10.66
CA THR A 478 -0.46 -8.55 -11.85
C THR A 478 0.27 -7.20 -12.01
N GLN A 479 0.95 -7.05 -13.12
CA GLN A 479 1.96 -6.01 -13.43
C GLN A 479 1.49 -4.55 -13.25
N VAL A 480 0.21 -4.26 -13.41
CA VAL A 480 -0.33 -2.89 -13.44
C VAL A 480 -0.71 -2.32 -12.05
N ALA A 481 -1.12 -3.17 -11.10
CA ALA A 481 -1.38 -2.72 -9.71
C ALA A 481 -0.10 -2.26 -9.02
N LEU A 482 1.03 -2.83 -9.41
CA LEU A 482 2.35 -2.55 -8.88
C LEU A 482 2.97 -1.28 -9.46
N ASP A 483 2.58 -0.88 -10.67
CA ASP A 483 3.14 0.26 -11.38
C ASP A 483 2.87 1.63 -10.74
N SER A 484 1.95 1.70 -9.80
CA SER A 484 1.63 2.93 -9.07
C SER A 484 1.69 2.78 -7.55
N ALA A 485 2.10 1.62 -7.02
CA ALA A 485 2.14 1.36 -5.59
C ALA A 485 3.01 2.37 -4.83
N ASP A 486 4.15 2.76 -5.41
CA ASP A 486 5.08 3.73 -4.83
C ASP A 486 4.46 5.12 -4.72
N ILE A 487 3.77 5.58 -5.78
CA ILE A 487 3.06 6.86 -5.80
C ILE A 487 1.93 6.83 -4.77
N ILE A 488 1.16 5.74 -4.74
CA ILE A 488 0.06 5.55 -3.79
C ILE A 488 0.60 5.56 -2.36
N LEU A 489 1.72 4.90 -2.08
CA LEU A 489 2.34 4.89 -0.76
C LEU A 489 2.71 6.30 -0.30
N ILE A 490 3.39 7.08 -1.15
CA ILE A 490 3.84 8.43 -0.82
C ILE A 490 2.65 9.36 -0.55
N GLU A 491 1.64 9.34 -1.43
CA GLU A 491 0.43 10.15 -1.25
C GLU A 491 -0.35 9.73 0.00
N LEU A 492 -0.55 8.43 0.19
CA LEU A 492 -1.26 7.86 1.34
C LEU A 492 -0.56 8.22 2.64
N ALA A 493 0.76 8.07 2.72
CA ALA A 493 1.57 8.40 3.88
C ALA A 493 1.42 9.87 4.27
N ASN A 494 1.54 10.79 3.31
CA ASN A 494 1.41 12.22 3.55
C ASN A 494 0.00 12.62 3.98
N LYS A 495 -1.04 12.14 3.29
CA LYS A 495 -2.44 12.41 3.63
C LYS A 495 -2.79 11.81 5.00
N THR A 496 -2.33 10.60 5.31
CA THR A 496 -2.50 9.92 6.60
C THR A 496 -1.86 10.71 7.73
N THR A 497 -0.60 11.08 7.60
CA THR A 497 0.13 11.86 8.62
C THR A 497 -0.52 13.22 8.86
N ARG A 498 -1.00 13.90 7.81
CA ARG A 498 -1.75 15.15 7.95
C ARG A 498 -3.03 14.96 8.75
N LYS A 499 -3.81 13.91 8.45
CA LYS A 499 -5.05 13.59 9.17
C LYS A 499 -4.79 13.21 10.63
N MET A 500 -3.72 12.45 10.89
CA MET A 500 -3.31 12.11 12.26
C MET A 500 -2.98 13.37 13.07
N LYS A 501 -2.19 14.29 12.51
CA LYS A 501 -1.89 15.58 13.15
C LYS A 501 -3.15 16.40 13.42
N GLN A 502 -4.07 16.48 12.46
CA GLN A 502 -5.35 17.17 12.63
C GLN A 502 -6.17 16.54 13.77
N ASN A 503 -6.26 15.22 13.81
CA ASN A 503 -6.99 14.51 14.84
C ASN A 503 -6.37 14.68 16.24
N LEU A 504 -5.05 14.73 16.34
CA LEU A 504 -4.37 15.04 17.61
C LEU A 504 -4.72 16.45 18.10
N VAL A 505 -4.74 17.43 17.20
CA VAL A 505 -5.11 18.81 17.55
C VAL A 505 -6.57 18.89 17.98
N TRP A 506 -7.49 18.27 17.24
CA TRP A 506 -8.92 18.25 17.61
C TRP A 506 -9.20 17.44 18.88
N GLY A 507 -8.50 16.32 19.08
CA GLY A 507 -8.72 15.42 20.22
C GLY A 507 -8.13 15.92 21.55
N ALA A 508 -7.07 16.73 21.49
CA ALA A 508 -6.39 17.24 22.68
C ALA A 508 -6.46 18.77 22.81
N GLY A 509 -6.47 19.50 21.69
CA GLY A 509 -6.28 20.96 21.66
C GLY A 509 -7.38 21.73 22.39
N TYR A 510 -8.63 21.29 22.26
CA TYR A 510 -9.74 21.96 22.94
C TYR A 510 -9.61 21.93 24.48
N ASN A 511 -8.95 20.91 25.04
CA ASN A 511 -8.76 20.74 26.47
C ASN A 511 -7.95 21.89 27.08
N PHE A 512 -7.01 22.48 26.33
CA PHE A 512 -6.23 23.63 26.83
C PHE A 512 -7.09 24.87 27.14
N ILE A 513 -8.22 25.01 26.44
CA ILE A 513 -9.18 26.11 26.67
C ILE A 513 -10.27 25.65 27.63
N ALA A 514 -10.76 24.44 27.46
CA ALA A 514 -11.92 23.93 28.18
C ALA A 514 -11.63 23.62 29.66
N ILE A 515 -10.43 23.08 30.00
CA ILE A 515 -10.06 22.76 31.38
C ILE A 515 -10.06 23.99 32.30
N PRO A 516 -9.42 25.13 31.96
CA PRO A 516 -9.50 26.34 32.81
C PRO A 516 -10.91 26.86 32.98
N ILE A 517 -11.73 26.85 31.93
CA ILE A 517 -13.13 27.31 32.00
C ILE A 517 -13.95 26.36 32.86
N ALA A 518 -13.76 25.05 32.74
CA ALA A 518 -14.40 24.03 33.56
C ALA A 518 -14.02 24.15 35.03
N ALA A 519 -12.78 24.54 35.33
CA ALA A 519 -12.32 24.83 36.68
C ALA A 519 -12.89 26.13 37.28
N GLY A 520 -13.69 26.89 36.51
CA GLY A 520 -14.36 28.09 36.97
C GLY A 520 -13.55 29.37 36.79
N LEU A 521 -12.52 29.41 35.95
CA LEU A 521 -11.70 30.61 35.70
C LEU A 521 -12.54 31.79 35.22
N LEU A 522 -13.60 31.53 34.46
CA LEU A 522 -14.50 32.58 33.91
C LEU A 522 -15.80 32.73 34.73
N ALA A 523 -15.97 32.00 35.85
CA ALA A 523 -17.15 32.11 36.69
C ALA A 523 -17.38 33.55 37.25
N PRO A 524 -16.33 34.33 37.61
CA PRO A 524 -16.52 35.72 38.06
C PRO A 524 -17.18 36.65 37.02
N ILE A 525 -17.12 36.32 35.76
CA ILE A 525 -17.78 37.06 34.67
C ILE A 525 -19.07 36.38 34.18
N GLY A 526 -19.59 35.41 34.94
CA GLY A 526 -20.86 34.73 34.65
C GLY A 526 -20.78 33.59 33.64
N ILE A 527 -19.58 33.17 33.19
CA ILE A 527 -19.40 32.06 32.27
C ILE A 527 -19.01 30.81 33.06
N THR A 528 -19.93 29.85 33.15
CA THR A 528 -19.71 28.57 33.82
C THR A 528 -20.06 27.41 32.87
N LEU A 529 -19.31 26.30 33.00
CA LEU A 529 -19.59 25.04 32.32
C LEU A 529 -20.08 24.01 33.34
N GLY A 530 -21.17 23.33 33.01
CA GLY A 530 -21.64 22.19 33.80
C GLY A 530 -21.10 20.86 33.28
N PRO A 531 -21.15 19.77 34.10
CA PRO A 531 -20.64 18.44 33.74
C PRO A 531 -21.31 17.88 32.47
N ALA A 532 -22.61 18.09 32.27
CA ALA A 532 -23.37 17.65 31.12
C ALA A 532 -22.88 18.34 29.83
N PHE A 533 -22.60 19.66 29.86
CA PHE A 533 -22.05 20.37 28.73
C PHE A 533 -20.63 19.90 28.40
N GLY A 534 -19.83 19.60 29.43
CA GLY A 534 -18.51 18.99 29.25
C GLY A 534 -18.59 17.66 28.51
N ALA A 535 -19.57 16.81 28.83
CA ALA A 535 -19.80 15.54 28.15
C ALA A 535 -20.21 15.72 26.68
N VAL A 536 -21.03 16.73 26.38
CA VAL A 536 -21.40 17.08 24.99
C VAL A 536 -20.17 17.50 24.19
N LEU A 537 -19.32 18.38 24.73
CA LEU A 537 -18.08 18.81 24.06
C LEU A 537 -17.13 17.65 23.79
N MET A 538 -16.97 16.75 24.77
CA MET A 538 -16.16 15.55 24.65
C MET A 538 -16.70 14.64 23.54
N SER A 539 -18.00 14.36 23.52
CA SER A 539 -18.64 13.54 22.48
C SER A 539 -18.52 14.17 21.09
N LEU A 540 -18.71 15.50 21.02
CA LEU A 540 -18.56 16.25 19.77
C LEU A 540 -17.12 16.16 19.22
N SER A 541 -16.11 16.27 20.08
CA SER A 541 -14.71 16.11 19.66
C SER A 541 -14.43 14.72 19.09
N THR A 542 -15.01 13.67 19.65
CA THR A 542 -14.92 12.30 19.15
C THR A 542 -15.55 12.16 17.76
N VAL A 543 -16.74 12.74 17.57
CA VAL A 543 -17.42 12.73 16.26
C VAL A 543 -16.60 13.50 15.21
N ILE A 544 -16.03 14.66 15.54
CA ILE A 544 -15.17 15.44 14.64
C ILE A 544 -13.95 14.60 14.23
N VAL A 545 -13.29 13.96 15.18
CA VAL A 545 -12.12 13.09 14.91
C VAL A 545 -12.50 11.93 13.99
N ALA A 546 -13.65 11.28 14.22
CA ALA A 546 -14.14 10.20 13.36
C ALA A 546 -14.44 10.68 11.94
N ILE A 547 -15.20 11.76 11.79
CA ILE A 547 -15.52 12.35 10.47
C ILE A 547 -14.23 12.75 9.74
N ASN A 548 -13.27 13.38 10.43
CA ASN A 548 -12.01 13.78 9.81
C ASN A 548 -11.20 12.57 9.32
N ALA A 549 -11.21 11.44 10.03
CA ALA A 549 -10.59 10.20 9.58
C ALA A 549 -11.30 9.62 8.33
N MET A 550 -12.64 9.61 8.31
CA MET A 550 -13.43 9.14 7.17
C MET A 550 -13.25 10.00 5.91
N LEU A 551 -12.92 11.28 6.05
CA LEU A 551 -12.60 12.19 4.95
C LEU A 551 -11.20 11.93 4.34
N LEU A 552 -10.46 10.94 4.82
CA LEU A 552 -9.23 10.49 4.15
C LEU A 552 -9.59 9.83 2.82
N LYS A 553 -9.15 10.43 1.72
CA LYS A 553 -9.35 9.95 0.34
C LYS A 553 -8.04 10.06 -0.43
N LEU A 554 -7.81 9.13 -1.35
CA LEU A 554 -6.82 9.26 -2.41
C LEU A 554 -7.48 9.93 -3.61
N ASP A 555 -6.71 10.73 -4.34
CA ASP A 555 -7.22 11.35 -5.55
C ASP A 555 -7.58 10.28 -6.58
N PRO A 556 -8.64 10.45 -7.38
CA PRO A 556 -8.91 9.57 -8.50
C PRO A 556 -7.73 9.63 -9.48
N LYS A 557 -7.33 8.47 -10.00
CA LYS A 557 -6.33 8.37 -11.07
C LYS A 557 -6.87 8.96 -12.36
#